data_4c018360e625fd4449e942651db9d69a
#
_entry.id   4c018360e625fd4449e942651db9d69a
#
_cell.length_a   1.000
_cell.length_b   1.000
_cell.length_c   1.000
_cell.angle_alpha   90.00
_cell.angle_beta   90.00
_cell.angle_gamma   90.00
#
_symmetry.space_group_name_H-M   'P 1'
#
loop_
_entity.id
_entity.type
_entity.pdbx_description
1 polymer ?
#
loop_
_entity_poly.entity_id
_entity_poly.type
_entity_poly.pdbx_seq_one_letter_code
_entity_poly.pdbx_strand_id
1 'polypeptide(L)'
;MGFEYLTNVPLAQARKEYLERLVSGGFGSKTETIPVVESCGRVTAKAVYAHICAPHYAASAMDGVAVSAKETFGATETTPVTLKPDQFLVLDTGDPIPEDKDAVIMVEDIVKNGDGSITIHAAAAPWQ
;
A
#
# COMPACT_ATOMS: atom_id res chain seq x y z
N MET A 1 -34.95 1.49 -32.39
CA MET A 1 -33.82 1.08 -31.57
C MET A 1 -34.39 0.47 -30.30
N GLY A 2 -34.26 -0.86 -30.13
CA GLY A 2 -34.67 -1.53 -28.90
C GLY A 2 -33.64 -1.27 -27.83
N PHE A 3 -34.08 -0.94 -26.62
CA PHE A 3 -33.19 -0.89 -25.47
C PHE A 3 -32.89 -2.35 -25.08
N GLU A 4 -31.61 -2.78 -25.22
CA GLU A 4 -31.14 -4.02 -24.62
C GLU A 4 -30.99 -3.79 -23.11
N TYR A 5 -31.84 -4.47 -22.33
CA TYR A 5 -31.65 -4.50 -20.88
C TYR A 5 -30.48 -5.44 -20.53
N LEU A 6 -29.48 -4.92 -19.87
CA LEU A 6 -28.34 -5.72 -19.37
C LEU A 6 -28.87 -6.66 -18.28
N THR A 7 -28.60 -7.95 -18.42
CA THR A 7 -28.88 -8.94 -17.38
C THR A 7 -27.70 -9.00 -16.43
N ASN A 8 -27.92 -8.70 -15.15
CA ASN A 8 -26.89 -8.80 -14.13
C ASN A 8 -26.57 -10.28 -13.85
N VAL A 9 -25.28 -10.60 -13.87
CA VAL A 9 -24.77 -11.92 -13.54
C VAL A 9 -23.99 -11.83 -12.23
N PRO A 10 -24.16 -12.76 -11.27
CA PRO A 10 -23.35 -12.79 -10.05
C PRO A 10 -21.87 -12.82 -10.37
N LEU A 11 -21.06 -12.02 -9.64
CA LEU A 11 -19.62 -11.86 -9.90
C LEU A 11 -18.87 -13.20 -9.96
N ALA A 12 -19.19 -14.11 -9.05
CA ALA A 12 -18.56 -15.44 -9.01
C ALA A 12 -18.80 -16.24 -10.30
N GLN A 13 -20.03 -16.17 -10.84
CA GLN A 13 -20.39 -16.82 -12.10
C GLN A 13 -19.68 -16.14 -13.28
N ALA A 14 -19.74 -14.82 -13.37
CA ALA A 14 -19.07 -14.07 -14.44
C ALA A 14 -17.57 -14.35 -14.48
N ARG A 15 -16.91 -14.36 -13.32
CA ARG A 15 -15.49 -14.71 -13.19
C ARG A 15 -15.20 -16.12 -13.66
N LYS A 16 -16.00 -17.09 -13.24
CA LYS A 16 -15.83 -18.49 -13.65
C LYS A 16 -15.94 -18.64 -15.17
N GLU A 17 -17.00 -18.14 -15.77
CA GLU A 17 -17.24 -18.21 -17.22
C GLU A 17 -16.13 -17.50 -18.01
N TYR A 18 -15.65 -16.36 -17.53
CA TYR A 18 -14.55 -15.63 -18.16
C TYR A 18 -13.26 -16.44 -18.16
N LEU A 19 -12.88 -17.02 -17.01
CA LEU A 19 -11.67 -17.83 -16.89
C LEU A 19 -11.75 -19.11 -17.75
N GLU A 20 -12.92 -19.77 -17.79
CA GLU A 20 -13.14 -20.95 -18.62
C GLU A 20 -12.98 -20.63 -20.12
N ARG A 21 -13.47 -19.48 -20.57
CA ARG A 21 -13.30 -19.01 -21.95
C ARG A 21 -11.83 -18.68 -22.28
N LEU A 22 -11.09 -18.06 -21.35
CA LEU A 22 -9.68 -17.79 -21.54
C LEU A 22 -8.87 -19.08 -21.70
N VAL A 23 -9.09 -20.06 -20.80
CA VAL A 23 -8.39 -21.35 -20.84
C VAL A 23 -8.74 -22.12 -22.10
N SER A 24 -10.02 -22.21 -22.48
CA SER A 24 -10.45 -22.87 -23.71
C SER A 24 -9.93 -22.19 -24.99
N GLY A 25 -9.69 -20.87 -24.92
CA GLY A 25 -9.03 -20.09 -25.97
C GLY A 25 -7.50 -20.28 -26.03
N GLY A 26 -6.93 -21.12 -25.16
CA GLY A 26 -5.48 -21.40 -25.13
C GLY A 26 -4.64 -20.41 -24.34
N PHE A 27 -5.27 -19.52 -23.56
CA PHE A 27 -4.53 -18.60 -22.70
C PHE A 27 -3.79 -19.36 -21.59
N GLY A 28 -2.49 -19.08 -21.44
CA GLY A 28 -1.63 -19.73 -20.44
C GLY A 28 -1.19 -21.16 -20.78
N SER A 29 -1.53 -21.68 -21.96
CA SER A 29 -1.23 -23.07 -22.36
C SER A 29 0.21 -23.31 -22.79
N LYS A 30 0.96 -22.24 -23.13
CA LYS A 30 2.35 -22.35 -23.60
C LYS A 30 3.26 -21.50 -22.73
N THR A 31 4.27 -22.15 -22.14
CA THR A 31 5.32 -21.48 -21.37
C THR A 31 6.69 -21.91 -21.90
N GLU A 32 7.68 -21.04 -21.77
CA GLU A 32 9.06 -21.30 -22.13
C GLU A 32 9.99 -20.71 -21.08
N THR A 33 11.19 -21.20 -21.00
CA THR A 33 12.26 -20.62 -20.17
C THR A 33 13.20 -19.82 -21.05
N ILE A 34 13.40 -18.55 -20.71
CA ILE A 34 14.26 -17.64 -21.44
C ILE A 34 15.23 -16.93 -20.51
N PRO A 35 16.35 -16.40 -20.99
CA PRO A 35 17.22 -15.51 -20.23
C PRO A 35 16.45 -14.27 -19.77
N VAL A 36 16.74 -13.75 -18.56
CA VAL A 36 16.08 -12.56 -18.00
C VAL A 36 16.23 -11.36 -18.91
N VAL A 37 17.37 -11.22 -19.57
CA VAL A 37 17.64 -10.09 -20.52
C VAL A 37 16.67 -10.06 -21.71
N GLU A 38 16.04 -11.19 -22.02
CA GLU A 38 15.06 -11.33 -23.11
C GLU A 38 13.60 -11.25 -22.63
N SER A 39 13.38 -10.99 -21.34
CA SER A 39 12.04 -11.03 -20.74
C SER A 39 11.20 -9.77 -20.93
N CYS A 40 11.79 -8.70 -21.49
CA CYS A 40 11.06 -7.47 -21.75
C CYS A 40 9.85 -7.71 -22.67
N GLY A 41 8.66 -7.26 -22.27
CA GLY A 41 7.41 -7.49 -23.02
C GLY A 41 6.79 -8.88 -22.83
N ARG A 42 7.35 -9.73 -21.98
CA ARG A 42 6.84 -11.08 -21.68
C ARG A 42 6.02 -11.07 -20.39
N VAL A 43 5.21 -12.11 -20.21
CA VAL A 43 4.40 -12.32 -19.01
C VAL A 43 4.93 -13.53 -18.26
N THR A 44 5.16 -13.41 -16.96
CA THR A 44 5.64 -14.52 -16.13
C THR A 44 4.57 -15.62 -16.02
N ALA A 45 4.97 -16.87 -16.24
CA ALA A 45 4.07 -18.03 -16.16
C ALA A 45 3.69 -18.40 -14.72
N LYS A 46 4.48 -17.95 -13.75
CA LYS A 46 4.27 -18.16 -12.31
C LYS A 46 4.61 -16.88 -11.57
N ALA A 47 4.06 -16.74 -10.37
CA ALA A 47 4.45 -15.66 -9.48
C ALA A 47 5.96 -15.77 -9.16
N VAL A 48 6.65 -14.64 -9.19
CA VAL A 48 8.08 -14.55 -8.86
C VAL A 48 8.19 -13.81 -7.52
N TYR A 49 8.84 -14.47 -6.57
CA TYR A 49 9.05 -13.94 -5.22
C TYR A 49 10.54 -13.71 -4.97
N ALA A 50 10.86 -12.66 -4.22
CA ALA A 50 12.19 -12.47 -3.70
C ALA A 50 12.54 -13.60 -2.70
N HIS A 51 13.79 -14.07 -2.73
CA HIS A 51 14.27 -15.06 -1.77
C HIS A 51 14.51 -14.48 -0.39
N ILE A 52 14.81 -13.18 -0.32
CA ILE A 52 15.02 -12.41 0.90
C ILE A 52 14.34 -11.06 0.76
N CYS A 53 13.92 -10.47 1.89
CA CYS A 53 13.44 -9.09 1.92
C CYS A 53 14.61 -8.11 1.72
N ALA A 54 14.36 -7.05 0.95
CA ALA A 54 15.30 -5.93 0.81
C ALA A 54 14.49 -4.61 0.81
N PRO A 55 14.56 -3.83 1.88
CA PRO A 55 15.34 -4.05 3.12
C PRO A 55 14.80 -5.21 3.96
N HIS A 56 15.64 -5.73 4.88
CA HIS A 56 15.28 -6.83 5.79
C HIS A 56 14.60 -6.34 7.09
N TYR A 57 14.24 -5.07 7.16
CA TYR A 57 13.57 -4.40 8.26
C TYR A 57 12.41 -3.55 7.70
N ALA A 58 11.49 -3.12 8.56
CA ALA A 58 10.45 -2.15 8.21
C ALA A 58 11.10 -0.77 8.05
N ALA A 59 11.13 -0.27 6.82
CA ALA A 59 11.72 1.03 6.47
C ALA A 59 10.63 2.05 6.20
N SER A 60 10.88 3.31 6.57
CA SER A 60 10.02 4.41 6.16
C SER A 60 10.04 4.56 4.63
N ALA A 61 8.87 4.64 4.03
CA ALA A 61 8.74 4.90 2.59
C ALA A 61 8.79 6.40 2.26
N MET A 62 8.64 7.27 3.27
CA MET A 62 8.53 8.71 3.13
C MET A 62 9.32 9.42 4.23
N ASP A 63 9.70 10.68 3.98
CA ASP A 63 10.18 11.57 5.02
C ASP A 63 9.01 12.03 5.89
N GLY A 64 9.16 11.98 7.21
CA GLY A 64 8.06 12.30 8.09
C GLY A 64 8.30 11.94 9.55
N VAL A 65 7.24 11.49 10.21
CA VAL A 65 7.31 11.07 11.61
C VAL A 65 6.67 9.70 11.82
N ALA A 66 7.40 8.79 12.47
CA ALA A 66 6.84 7.53 12.94
C ALA A 66 6.01 7.77 14.19
N VAL A 67 4.81 7.21 14.22
CA VAL A 67 3.83 7.34 15.31
C VAL A 67 3.22 5.99 15.63
N SER A 68 2.59 5.88 16.80
CA SER A 68 1.62 4.83 17.04
C SER A 68 0.27 5.29 16.48
N ALA A 69 -0.28 4.60 15.48
CA ALA A 69 -1.51 4.99 14.78
C ALA A 69 -2.67 5.29 15.74
N LYS A 70 -2.80 4.51 16.84
CA LYS A 70 -3.82 4.71 17.86
C LYS A 70 -3.79 6.10 18.50
N GLU A 71 -2.63 6.76 18.56
CA GLU A 71 -2.48 8.10 19.16
C GLU A 71 -2.95 9.20 18.19
N THR A 72 -3.18 8.87 16.93
CA THR A 72 -3.68 9.78 15.90
C THR A 72 -5.20 9.71 15.73
N PHE A 73 -5.85 8.70 16.31
CA PHE A 73 -7.28 8.47 16.09
C PHE A 73 -8.14 9.63 16.55
N GLY A 74 -9.10 10.00 15.72
CA GLY A 74 -9.97 11.15 15.93
C GLY A 74 -9.45 12.45 15.30
N ALA A 75 -8.22 12.46 14.76
CA ALA A 75 -7.71 13.60 14.01
C ALA A 75 -8.52 13.83 12.73
N THR A 76 -8.99 15.06 12.56
CA THR A 76 -9.70 15.54 11.37
C THR A 76 -9.34 17.01 11.13
N GLU A 77 -9.70 17.56 9.98
CA GLU A 77 -9.53 18.99 9.68
C GLU A 77 -10.16 19.91 10.73
N THR A 78 -11.28 19.51 11.31
CA THR A 78 -11.99 20.29 12.33
C THR A 78 -11.64 19.93 13.76
N THR A 79 -10.98 18.79 13.96
CA THR A 79 -10.57 18.29 15.27
C THR A 79 -9.12 17.77 15.18
N PRO A 80 -8.14 18.67 15.01
CA PRO A 80 -6.75 18.27 14.90
C PRO A 80 -6.25 17.66 16.22
N VAL A 81 -5.28 16.74 16.11
CA VAL A 81 -4.61 16.11 17.25
C VAL A 81 -3.19 16.69 17.35
N THR A 82 -2.77 17.02 18.56
CA THR A 82 -1.40 17.44 18.84
C THR A 82 -0.63 16.29 19.49
N LEU A 83 0.48 15.90 18.88
CA LEU A 83 1.41 14.90 19.40
C LEU A 83 2.61 15.58 20.05
N LYS A 84 2.97 15.12 21.24
CA LYS A 84 4.14 15.62 21.98
C LYS A 84 5.44 15.04 21.42
N PRO A 85 6.59 15.65 21.71
CA PRO A 85 7.90 15.17 21.20
C PRO A 85 8.25 13.71 21.54
N ASP A 86 7.70 13.16 22.62
CA ASP A 86 7.89 11.78 23.04
C ASP A 86 6.94 10.76 22.36
N GLN A 87 5.95 11.24 21.60
CA GLN A 87 4.97 10.41 20.91
C GLN A 87 5.34 10.10 19.46
N PHE A 88 6.33 10.78 18.90
CA PHE A 88 6.77 10.56 17.53
C PHE A 88 8.30 10.54 17.40
N LEU A 89 8.79 9.95 16.31
CA LEU A 89 10.19 9.98 15.89
C LEU A 89 10.29 10.50 14.48
N VAL A 90 11.15 11.49 14.25
CA VAL A 90 11.43 11.99 12.90
C VAL A 90 12.23 10.93 12.14
N LEU A 91 11.80 10.63 10.91
CA LEU A 91 12.43 9.65 10.02
C LEU A 91 12.60 10.24 8.63
N ASP A 92 13.70 9.88 8.00
CA ASP A 92 13.89 10.06 6.56
C ASP A 92 13.53 8.77 5.81
N THR A 93 13.29 8.90 4.50
CA THR A 93 13.03 7.75 3.62
C THR A 93 14.14 6.71 3.74
N GLY A 94 13.79 5.47 4.05
CA GLY A 94 14.72 4.37 4.25
C GLY A 94 15.13 4.11 5.70
N ASP A 95 14.82 5.02 6.62
CA ASP A 95 15.12 4.81 8.04
C ASP A 95 14.28 3.67 8.64
N PRO A 96 14.83 2.91 9.61
CA PRO A 96 14.10 1.85 10.27
C PRO A 96 12.97 2.42 11.14
N ILE A 97 11.77 1.86 11.00
CA ILE A 97 10.62 2.18 11.86
C ILE A 97 10.81 1.44 13.19
N PRO A 98 10.77 2.13 14.35
CA PRO A 98 10.86 1.50 15.66
C PRO A 98 9.70 0.50 15.91
N GLU A 99 9.95 -0.54 16.70
CA GLU A 99 8.98 -1.60 17.00
C GLU A 99 7.69 -1.11 17.71
N ASP A 100 7.78 0.02 18.43
CA ASP A 100 6.65 0.65 19.13
C ASP A 100 5.84 1.60 18.25
N LYS A 101 6.22 1.77 17.00
CA LYS A 101 5.55 2.61 15.98
C LYS A 101 5.02 1.73 14.84
N ASP A 102 3.86 2.07 14.33
CA ASP A 102 3.18 1.29 13.31
C ASP A 102 2.59 2.12 12.16
N ALA A 103 2.91 3.43 12.12
CA ALA A 103 2.53 4.30 11.01
C ALA A 103 3.55 5.43 10.83
N VAL A 104 3.63 5.96 9.60
CA VAL A 104 4.42 7.16 9.27
C VAL A 104 3.49 8.21 8.71
N ILE A 105 3.57 9.44 9.24
CA ILE A 105 2.87 10.61 8.71
C ILE A 105 3.88 11.43 7.93
N MET A 106 3.57 11.78 6.68
CA MET A 106 4.46 12.54 5.81
C MET A 106 4.73 13.95 6.37
N VAL A 107 5.89 14.48 6.10
CA VAL A 107 6.29 15.81 6.57
C VAL A 107 5.34 16.92 6.10
N GLU A 108 4.69 16.74 4.96
CA GLU A 108 3.70 17.68 4.39
C GLU A 108 2.39 17.71 5.17
N ASP A 109 2.07 16.64 5.89
CA ASP A 109 0.80 16.48 6.63
C ASP A 109 0.92 16.88 8.10
N ILE A 110 2.06 17.43 8.52
CA ILE A 110 2.31 17.86 9.88
C ILE A 110 2.50 19.39 9.99
N VAL A 111 2.00 19.97 11.06
CA VAL A 111 2.28 21.36 11.45
C VAL A 111 3.19 21.35 12.67
N LYS A 112 4.41 21.90 12.54
CA LYS A 112 5.38 22.00 13.64
C LYS A 112 5.01 23.16 14.56
N ASN A 113 4.92 22.91 15.85
CA ASN A 113 4.65 23.91 16.88
C ASN A 113 5.95 24.42 17.51
N GLY A 114 5.90 25.62 18.10
CA GLY A 114 7.09 26.25 18.69
C GLY A 114 7.61 25.58 19.98
N ASP A 115 6.82 24.71 20.59
CA ASP A 115 7.17 23.91 21.78
C ASP A 115 7.75 22.53 21.43
N GLY A 116 7.95 22.23 20.16
CA GLY A 116 8.48 20.97 19.67
C GLY A 116 7.41 19.89 19.45
N SER A 117 6.13 20.16 19.77
CA SER A 117 5.03 19.29 19.40
C SER A 117 4.68 19.42 17.91
N ILE A 118 3.88 18.50 17.39
CA ILE A 118 3.33 18.57 16.05
C ILE A 118 1.80 18.47 16.09
N THR A 119 1.14 19.10 15.14
CA THR A 119 -0.32 19.00 14.94
C THR A 119 -0.60 18.29 13.63
N ILE A 120 -1.53 17.35 13.65
CA ILE A 120 -1.99 16.56 12.51
C ILE A 120 -3.50 16.74 12.30
N HIS A 121 -3.93 16.73 11.06
CA HIS A 121 -5.32 16.95 10.64
C HIS A 121 -5.99 15.68 10.07
N ALA A 122 -5.30 14.57 10.07
CA ALA A 122 -5.84 13.25 9.66
C ALA A 122 -5.26 12.16 10.54
N ALA A 123 -6.06 11.14 10.82
CA ALA A 123 -5.60 9.94 11.51
C ALA A 123 -4.79 9.06 10.56
N ALA A 124 -3.70 8.49 11.05
CA ALA A 124 -2.92 7.49 10.34
C ALA A 124 -3.51 6.09 10.57
N ALA A 125 -3.54 5.26 9.51
CA ALA A 125 -3.85 3.85 9.65
C ALA A 125 -2.58 3.04 10.02
N PRO A 126 -2.72 1.93 10.79
CA PRO A 126 -1.59 1.04 10.99
C PRO A 126 -0.99 0.58 9.66
N TRP A 127 0.34 0.64 9.56
CA TRP A 127 1.13 0.27 8.37
C TRP A 127 0.93 1.18 7.14
N GLN A 128 0.45 2.38 7.37
CA GLN A 128 0.41 3.45 6.37
C GLN A 128 1.80 4.06 6.20
#